data_f6108282be9aa83f0c1f7790b62d2528
#
_entry.id   f6108282be9aa83f0c1f7790b62d2528
#
_cell.length_a   1.000
_cell.length_b   1.000
_cell.length_c   1.000
_cell.angle_alpha   90.00
_cell.angle_beta   90.00
_cell.angle_gamma   90.00
#
_symmetry.space_group_name_H-M   'P 1'
#
loop_
_entity.id
_entity.type
_entity.pdbx_description
1 polymer ?
#
loop_
_entity_poly.entity_id
_entity_poly.type
_entity_poly.pdbx_seq_one_letter_code
_entity_poly.pdbx_strand_id
1 'polypeptide(L)'
;MLIPSIDLMGGRIVQLVQGERKALEFDNFEEWIVRFSAFPLVQLIDLDAAMGKGNNRTLIGDFAKRLPCQVGGGLRSVRDAEEMLATGARRVILGSALIRNGATDRAFAETAASAVGADKLVFAIDSKQGRVAIRGWRELTSITALEMITALQQWCGAFLYTHIDSEGLMQGIPLDTVRQLRQSTHKQLIVAGGIATAEEIAELDAMKVDAVVGMAIYTGRMKLGR
;
A
#
# COMPACT_ATOMS: atom_id res chain seq x y z
N MET A 1 -5.90 -13.08 -1.49
CA MET A 1 -6.63 -12.54 -0.29
C MET A 1 -7.02 -11.10 -0.53
N LEU A 2 -8.25 -10.66 -0.14
CA LEU A 2 -8.65 -9.26 -0.15
C LEU A 2 -8.13 -8.54 1.10
N ILE A 3 -7.53 -7.35 0.91
CA ILE A 3 -7.04 -6.43 1.94
C ILE A 3 -7.78 -5.10 1.77
N PRO A 4 -8.72 -4.73 2.66
CA PRO A 4 -9.36 -3.43 2.59
C PRO A 4 -8.37 -2.31 2.92
N SER A 5 -8.49 -1.14 2.25
CA SER A 5 -7.65 0.04 2.50
C SER A 5 -8.41 1.12 3.24
N ILE A 6 -7.73 1.74 4.20
CA ILE A 6 -8.14 2.98 4.87
C ILE A 6 -7.07 4.03 4.56
N ASP A 7 -7.45 5.08 3.86
CA ASP A 7 -6.57 6.20 3.56
C ASP A 7 -6.98 7.39 4.44
N LEU A 8 -6.01 7.97 5.16
CA LEU A 8 -6.24 9.07 6.10
C LEU A 8 -5.70 10.39 5.55
N MET A 9 -6.54 11.41 5.56
CA MET A 9 -6.17 12.78 5.19
C MET A 9 -6.98 13.78 6.03
N GLY A 10 -6.29 14.75 6.67
CA GLY A 10 -6.94 15.78 7.49
C GLY A 10 -7.75 15.20 8.65
N GLY A 11 -7.32 14.09 9.25
CA GLY A 11 -8.03 13.41 10.33
C GLY A 11 -9.30 12.67 9.91
N ARG A 12 -9.48 12.36 8.62
CA ARG A 12 -10.65 11.67 8.06
C ARG A 12 -10.23 10.51 7.18
N ILE A 13 -11.13 9.54 7.01
CA ILE A 13 -10.99 8.51 5.97
C ILE A 13 -11.37 9.13 4.64
N VAL A 14 -10.53 8.96 3.64
CA VAL A 14 -10.78 9.49 2.28
C VAL A 14 -10.58 8.43 1.21
N GLN A 15 -11.17 8.67 0.05
CA GLN A 15 -10.84 7.94 -1.17
C GLN A 15 -10.50 8.96 -2.27
N LEU A 16 -9.33 8.76 -2.87
CA LEU A 16 -8.84 9.63 -3.94
C LEU A 16 -8.96 8.94 -5.30
N VAL A 17 -9.09 9.73 -6.35
CA VAL A 17 -8.91 9.29 -7.74
C VAL A 17 -7.52 9.72 -8.19
N GLN A 18 -6.69 8.77 -8.57
CA GLN A 18 -5.29 8.93 -9.02
C GLN A 18 -4.41 9.73 -8.04
N GLY A 19 -4.75 9.70 -6.74
CA GLY A 19 -4.02 10.43 -5.70
C GLY A 19 -4.23 11.95 -5.69
N GLU A 20 -5.06 12.50 -6.58
CA GLU A 20 -5.20 13.94 -6.77
C GLU A 20 -6.56 14.47 -6.30
N ARG A 21 -7.66 13.85 -6.77
CA ARG A 21 -9.01 14.34 -6.52
C ARG A 21 -9.70 13.53 -5.43
N LYS A 22 -10.08 14.21 -4.33
CA LYS A 22 -10.90 13.58 -3.29
C LYS A 22 -12.31 13.27 -3.83
N ALA A 23 -12.67 12.00 -3.83
CA ALA A 23 -13.95 11.50 -4.29
C ALA A 23 -14.91 11.23 -3.11
N LEU A 24 -14.41 10.67 -2.02
CA LEU A 24 -15.20 10.32 -0.84
C LEU A 24 -14.47 10.75 0.44
N GLU A 25 -15.24 11.02 1.50
CA GLU A 25 -14.74 11.37 2.82
C GLU A 25 -15.70 10.83 3.89
N PHE A 26 -15.14 10.28 4.99
CA PHE A 26 -15.89 9.70 6.10
C PHE A 26 -15.24 10.09 7.44
N ASP A 27 -16.08 10.28 8.47
CA ASP A 27 -15.67 10.52 9.86
C ASP A 27 -16.25 9.47 10.84
N ASN A 28 -17.06 8.53 10.34
CA ASN A 28 -17.66 7.43 11.08
C ASN A 28 -16.68 6.24 11.23
N PHE A 29 -15.55 6.44 11.91
CA PHE A 29 -14.46 5.47 12.04
C PHE A 29 -14.92 4.12 12.60
N GLU A 30 -15.82 4.13 13.59
CA GLU A 30 -16.33 2.91 14.23
C GLU A 30 -16.96 1.95 13.24
N GLU A 31 -17.73 2.46 12.30
CA GLU A 31 -18.36 1.63 11.26
C GLU A 31 -17.30 0.89 10.44
N TRP A 32 -16.25 1.59 10.00
CA TRP A 32 -15.21 1.00 9.18
C TRP A 32 -14.31 0.05 9.97
N ILE A 33 -14.03 0.34 11.24
CA ILE A 33 -13.32 -0.57 12.13
C ILE A 33 -14.09 -1.88 12.30
N VAL A 34 -15.39 -1.81 12.58
CA VAL A 34 -16.25 -3.00 12.71
C VAL A 34 -16.29 -3.78 11.41
N ARG A 35 -16.51 -3.10 10.27
CA ARG A 35 -16.54 -3.75 8.94
C ARG A 35 -15.25 -4.46 8.57
N PHE A 36 -14.11 -3.90 8.97
CA PHE A 36 -12.80 -4.44 8.59
C PHE A 36 -12.19 -5.38 9.63
N SER A 37 -12.77 -5.49 10.82
CA SER A 37 -12.27 -6.37 11.90
C SER A 37 -12.25 -7.86 11.54
N ALA A 38 -13.09 -8.29 10.59
CA ALA A 38 -13.12 -9.67 10.11
C ALA A 38 -11.99 -10.01 9.14
N PHE A 39 -11.25 -9.01 8.65
CA PHE A 39 -10.16 -9.23 7.70
C PHE A 39 -8.84 -9.56 8.42
N PRO A 40 -8.05 -10.52 7.91
CA PRO A 40 -6.77 -10.89 8.52
C PRO A 40 -5.70 -9.80 8.41
N LEU A 41 -5.90 -8.83 7.51
CA LEU A 41 -5.03 -7.70 7.28
C LEU A 41 -5.81 -6.52 6.69
N VAL A 42 -5.50 -5.30 7.14
CA VAL A 42 -6.03 -4.03 6.64
C VAL A 42 -4.88 -3.13 6.23
N GLN A 43 -4.97 -2.46 5.10
CA GLN A 43 -4.01 -1.45 4.72
C GLN A 43 -4.42 -0.09 5.29
N LEU A 44 -3.47 0.65 5.86
CA LEU A 44 -3.69 1.97 6.45
C LEU A 44 -2.63 2.93 5.94
N ILE A 45 -3.04 3.98 5.23
CA ILE A 45 -2.13 4.94 4.60
C ILE A 45 -2.32 6.34 5.17
N ASP A 46 -1.24 6.95 5.64
CA ASP A 46 -1.19 8.37 6.02
C ASP A 46 -0.85 9.23 4.79
N LEU A 47 -1.87 9.77 4.15
CA LEU A 47 -1.70 10.59 2.96
C LEU A 47 -1.08 11.97 3.29
N ASP A 48 -1.39 12.55 4.45
CA ASP A 48 -0.77 13.81 4.87
C ASP A 48 0.74 13.65 5.06
N ALA A 49 1.17 12.57 5.71
CA ALA A 49 2.58 12.27 5.88
C ALA A 49 3.26 11.93 4.55
N ALA A 50 2.59 11.20 3.65
CA ALA A 50 3.09 10.90 2.31
C ALA A 50 3.34 12.17 1.50
N MET A 51 2.43 13.15 1.60
CA MET A 51 2.51 14.44 0.91
C MET A 51 3.38 15.49 1.62
N GLY A 52 3.84 15.22 2.86
CA GLY A 52 4.60 16.19 3.68
C GLY A 52 3.75 17.35 4.18
N LYS A 53 2.44 17.15 4.41
CA LYS A 53 1.47 18.17 4.85
C LYS A 53 1.02 17.99 6.31
N GLY A 54 1.71 17.18 7.08
CA GLY A 54 1.34 16.82 8.44
C GLY A 54 1.35 15.32 8.65
N ASN A 55 0.59 14.82 9.59
CA ASN A 55 0.42 13.38 9.82
C ASN A 55 -0.87 13.07 10.60
N ASN A 56 -1.27 11.79 10.56
CA ASN A 56 -2.42 11.24 11.29
C ASN A 56 -1.96 10.20 12.35
N ARG A 57 -0.76 10.31 12.90
CA ARG A 57 -0.13 9.28 13.76
C ARG A 57 -1.00 8.83 14.93
N THR A 58 -1.70 9.75 15.61
CA THR A 58 -2.60 9.40 16.72
C THR A 58 -3.72 8.50 16.25
N LEU A 59 -4.38 8.88 15.17
CA LEU A 59 -5.49 8.12 14.58
C LEU A 59 -5.02 6.75 14.07
N ILE A 60 -3.84 6.70 13.42
CA ILE A 60 -3.22 5.44 13.00
C ILE A 60 -2.98 4.51 14.19
N GLY A 61 -2.45 5.03 15.31
CA GLY A 61 -2.23 4.24 16.52
C GLY A 61 -3.54 3.66 17.07
N ASP A 62 -4.63 4.40 17.00
CA ASP A 62 -5.94 3.92 17.44
C ASP A 62 -6.49 2.82 16.52
N PHE A 63 -6.34 2.96 15.20
CA PHE A 63 -6.70 1.90 14.25
C PHE A 63 -5.82 0.65 14.43
N ALA A 64 -4.49 0.83 14.56
CA ALA A 64 -3.55 -0.28 14.64
C ALA A 64 -3.70 -1.13 15.92
N LYS A 65 -4.25 -0.57 17.00
CA LYS A 65 -4.62 -1.32 18.22
C LYS A 65 -5.85 -2.21 18.03
N ARG A 66 -6.70 -1.89 17.06
CA ARG A 66 -8.02 -2.50 16.87
C ARG A 66 -8.11 -3.36 15.62
N LEU A 67 -7.24 -3.11 14.64
CA LEU A 67 -7.20 -3.82 13.37
C LEU A 67 -5.79 -4.36 13.09
N PRO A 68 -5.68 -5.52 12.43
CA PRO A 68 -4.39 -6.07 12.00
C PRO A 68 -3.83 -5.27 10.81
N CYS A 69 -3.15 -4.14 11.07
CA CYS A 69 -2.75 -3.21 10.02
C CYS A 69 -1.36 -3.43 9.44
N GLN A 70 -1.23 -3.25 8.12
CA GLN A 70 0.00 -2.80 7.48
C GLN A 70 -0.11 -1.29 7.25
N VAL A 71 0.92 -0.53 7.65
CA VAL A 71 0.84 0.93 7.69
C VAL A 71 1.90 1.57 6.80
N GLY A 72 1.47 2.52 5.97
CA GLY A 72 2.34 3.31 5.09
C GLY A 72 2.00 4.78 5.12
N GLY A 73 2.74 5.53 4.32
CA GLY A 73 2.60 6.98 4.23
C GLY A 73 3.67 7.73 5.02
N GLY A 74 4.59 8.37 4.31
CA GLY A 74 5.58 9.26 4.89
C GLY A 74 6.70 8.61 5.71
N LEU A 75 6.82 7.29 5.75
CA LEU A 75 7.92 6.60 6.44
C LEU A 75 9.21 6.73 5.62
N ARG A 76 10.18 7.50 6.12
CA ARG A 76 11.38 7.88 5.38
C ARG A 76 12.68 7.45 6.04
N SER A 77 12.62 6.93 7.26
CA SER A 77 13.77 6.46 8.03
C SER A 77 13.48 5.13 8.71
N VAL A 78 14.52 4.45 9.15
CA VAL A 78 14.41 3.25 9.99
C VAL A 78 13.66 3.56 11.28
N ARG A 79 13.94 4.71 11.89
CA ARG A 79 13.26 5.18 13.09
C ARG A 79 11.74 5.33 12.86
N ASP A 80 11.30 5.88 11.71
CA ASP A 80 9.87 5.96 11.40
C ASP A 80 9.23 4.57 11.35
N ALA A 81 9.93 3.58 10.79
CA ALA A 81 9.46 2.20 10.72
C ALA A 81 9.35 1.57 12.13
N GLU A 82 10.36 1.74 12.98
CA GLU A 82 10.36 1.27 14.36
C GLU A 82 9.23 1.91 15.19
N GLU A 83 9.10 3.24 15.13
CA GLU A 83 8.04 3.98 15.82
C GLU A 83 6.64 3.52 15.35
N MET A 84 6.45 3.28 14.05
CA MET A 84 5.19 2.82 13.52
C MET A 84 4.85 1.39 13.97
N LEU A 85 5.81 0.48 13.98
CA LEU A 85 5.61 -0.87 14.53
C LEU A 85 5.28 -0.83 16.04
N ALA A 86 5.88 0.08 16.79
CA ALA A 86 5.59 0.27 18.22
C ALA A 86 4.16 0.75 18.49
N THR A 87 3.44 1.32 17.50
CA THR A 87 2.02 1.67 17.64
C THR A 87 1.07 0.46 17.60
N GLY A 88 1.57 -0.72 17.22
CA GLY A 88 0.79 -1.95 17.04
C GLY A 88 0.62 -2.37 15.57
N ALA A 89 1.19 -1.65 14.62
CA ALA A 89 1.20 -2.07 13.22
C ALA A 89 1.92 -3.42 13.07
N ARG A 90 1.34 -4.35 12.31
CA ARG A 90 1.96 -5.66 12.04
C ARG A 90 3.12 -5.54 11.06
N ARG A 91 3.00 -4.65 10.09
CA ARG A 91 3.99 -4.41 9.03
C ARG A 91 4.02 -2.92 8.69
N VAL A 92 5.13 -2.47 8.15
CA VAL A 92 5.30 -1.11 7.64
C VAL A 92 5.57 -1.12 6.14
N ILE A 93 4.99 -0.12 5.46
CA ILE A 93 5.11 0.03 4.01
C ILE A 93 6.10 1.16 3.73
N LEU A 94 7.22 0.83 3.10
CA LEU A 94 8.25 1.78 2.66
C LEU A 94 8.16 1.95 1.14
N GLY A 95 8.09 3.18 0.67
CA GLY A 95 8.03 3.53 -0.75
C GLY A 95 9.20 4.43 -1.18
N SER A 96 8.99 5.73 -1.25
CA SER A 96 9.97 6.70 -1.76
C SER A 96 11.34 6.67 -1.05
N ALA A 97 11.40 6.20 0.19
CA ALA A 97 12.66 6.04 0.92
C ALA A 97 13.60 4.98 0.32
N LEU A 98 13.06 4.05 -0.47
CA LEU A 98 13.81 3.01 -1.17
C LEU A 98 14.50 3.50 -2.44
N ILE A 99 14.35 4.79 -2.77
CA ILE A 99 14.94 5.39 -3.97
C ILE A 99 15.72 6.64 -3.56
N ARG A 100 16.99 6.65 -3.92
CA ARG A 100 17.92 7.75 -3.66
C ARG A 100 18.68 8.08 -4.95
N ASN A 101 18.73 9.37 -5.32
CA ASN A 101 19.44 9.85 -6.50
C ASN A 101 19.04 9.10 -7.80
N GLY A 102 17.75 8.76 -7.94
CA GLY A 102 17.23 8.08 -9.12
C GLY A 102 17.52 6.57 -9.21
N ALA A 103 18.12 5.97 -8.17
CA ALA A 103 18.42 4.54 -8.09
C ALA A 103 17.79 3.90 -6.83
N THR A 104 17.65 2.57 -6.82
CA THR A 104 17.21 1.82 -5.62
C THR A 104 18.27 1.92 -4.51
N ASP A 105 17.86 2.33 -3.32
CA ASP A 105 18.72 2.41 -2.13
C ASP A 105 18.78 1.08 -1.39
N ARG A 106 19.65 0.20 -1.87
CA ARG A 106 19.87 -1.13 -1.26
C ARG A 106 20.39 -1.04 0.16
N ALA A 107 21.26 -0.05 0.44
CA ALA A 107 21.83 0.13 1.78
C ALA A 107 20.75 0.53 2.79
N PHE A 108 19.80 1.39 2.41
CA PHE A 108 18.65 1.70 3.25
C PHE A 108 17.75 0.47 3.46
N ALA A 109 17.45 -0.30 2.39
CA ALA A 109 16.63 -1.50 2.48
C ALA A 109 17.26 -2.56 3.42
N GLU A 110 18.56 -2.79 3.33
CA GLU A 110 19.33 -3.68 4.20
C GLU A 110 19.30 -3.21 5.67
N THR A 111 19.54 -1.91 5.89
CA THR A 111 19.52 -1.32 7.23
C THR A 111 18.13 -1.45 7.87
N ALA A 112 17.06 -1.17 7.12
CA ALA A 112 15.69 -1.33 7.59
C ALA A 112 15.38 -2.80 7.92
N ALA A 113 15.76 -3.74 7.04
CA ALA A 113 15.54 -5.17 7.27
C ALA A 113 16.31 -5.69 8.50
N SER A 114 17.51 -5.19 8.72
CA SER A 114 18.33 -5.55 9.90
C SER A 114 17.73 -5.02 11.21
N ALA A 115 17.11 -3.83 11.17
CA ALA A 115 16.55 -3.19 12.36
C ALA A 115 15.20 -3.79 12.76
N VAL A 116 14.27 -4.00 11.81
CA VAL A 116 12.88 -4.38 12.14
C VAL A 116 12.50 -5.79 11.71
N GLY A 117 13.34 -6.48 10.93
CA GLY A 117 13.05 -7.77 10.31
C GLY A 117 12.39 -7.62 8.94
N ALA A 118 12.90 -8.40 7.96
CA ALA A 118 12.39 -8.35 6.59
C ALA A 118 10.90 -8.74 6.48
N ASP A 119 10.42 -9.64 7.32
CA ASP A 119 9.03 -10.09 7.39
C ASP A 119 8.03 -8.97 7.75
N LYS A 120 8.49 -7.94 8.44
CA LYS A 120 7.69 -6.76 8.81
C LYS A 120 7.75 -5.65 7.78
N LEU A 121 8.54 -5.79 6.72
CA LEU A 121 8.69 -4.78 5.67
C LEU A 121 7.88 -5.15 4.43
N VAL A 122 7.07 -4.19 3.98
CA VAL A 122 6.41 -4.19 2.68
C VAL A 122 7.04 -3.09 1.85
N PHE A 123 7.57 -3.41 0.67
CA PHE A 123 8.15 -2.41 -0.22
C PHE A 123 7.12 -2.00 -1.28
N ALA A 124 6.72 -0.71 -1.23
CA ALA A 124 5.76 -0.15 -2.16
C ALA A 124 6.42 0.24 -3.48
N ILE A 125 5.75 -0.13 -4.56
CA ILE A 125 6.11 0.14 -5.95
C ILE A 125 4.91 0.80 -6.61
N ASP A 126 4.84 2.11 -6.50
CA ASP A 126 3.79 2.89 -7.13
C ASP A 126 4.20 3.16 -8.58
N SER A 127 3.45 2.64 -9.54
CA SER A 127 3.81 2.69 -10.96
C SER A 127 2.83 3.56 -11.73
N LYS A 128 3.37 4.53 -12.46
CA LYS A 128 2.64 5.38 -13.40
C LYS A 128 3.35 5.32 -14.76
N GLN A 129 2.61 4.99 -15.80
CA GLN A 129 3.15 4.84 -17.17
C GLN A 129 4.36 3.88 -17.24
N GLY A 130 4.32 2.79 -16.45
CA GLY A 130 5.37 1.79 -16.39
C GLY A 130 6.63 2.19 -15.60
N ARG A 131 6.66 3.38 -14.98
CA ARG A 131 7.78 3.88 -14.17
C ARG A 131 7.38 4.05 -12.71
N VAL A 132 8.33 3.81 -11.81
CA VAL A 132 8.12 4.02 -10.37
C VAL A 132 7.98 5.50 -10.08
N ALA A 133 6.90 5.85 -9.39
CA ALA A 133 6.62 7.19 -8.92
C ALA A 133 6.99 7.34 -7.44
N ILE A 134 7.49 8.50 -7.06
CA ILE A 134 7.90 8.85 -5.70
C ILE A 134 7.30 10.18 -5.25
N ARG A 135 7.52 10.54 -3.97
CA ARG A 135 7.08 11.83 -3.37
C ARG A 135 5.59 12.09 -3.50
N GLY A 136 4.77 11.08 -3.19
CA GLY A 136 3.31 11.17 -3.35
C GLY A 136 2.91 11.29 -4.81
N TRP A 137 3.57 10.48 -5.65
CA TRP A 137 3.32 10.32 -7.10
C TRP A 137 3.61 11.54 -7.98
N ARG A 138 4.35 12.53 -7.45
CA ARG A 138 4.66 13.79 -8.14
C ARG A 138 5.89 13.72 -9.04
N GLU A 139 6.74 12.72 -8.83
CA GLU A 139 7.99 12.57 -9.55
C GLU A 139 8.09 11.15 -10.10
N LEU A 140 8.36 11.02 -11.41
CA LEU A 140 8.62 9.74 -12.05
C LEU A 140 10.13 9.49 -12.10
N THR A 141 10.52 8.27 -11.79
CA THR A 141 11.89 7.80 -11.93
C THR A 141 12.09 7.12 -13.29
N SER A 142 13.32 6.72 -13.60
CA SER A 142 13.60 5.84 -14.74
C SER A 142 13.42 4.34 -14.40
N ILE A 143 13.16 4.01 -13.13
CA ILE A 143 13.10 2.63 -12.62
C ILE A 143 11.75 2.01 -12.98
N THR A 144 11.77 0.75 -13.41
CA THR A 144 10.57 -0.07 -13.58
C THR A 144 10.26 -0.87 -12.31
N ALA A 145 9.01 -1.35 -12.19
CA ALA A 145 8.62 -2.21 -11.06
C ALA A 145 9.48 -3.50 -11.00
N LEU A 146 9.78 -4.09 -12.15
CA LEU A 146 10.59 -5.31 -12.25
C LEU A 146 12.02 -5.09 -11.76
N GLU A 147 12.66 -3.98 -12.15
CA GLU A 147 13.99 -3.62 -11.68
C GLU A 147 14.02 -3.42 -10.16
N MET A 148 13.00 -2.76 -9.60
CA MET A 148 12.91 -2.54 -8.15
C MET A 148 12.71 -3.84 -7.37
N ILE A 149 11.84 -4.75 -7.84
CA ILE A 149 11.66 -6.08 -7.24
C ILE A 149 12.98 -6.85 -7.26
N THR A 150 13.61 -6.95 -8.41
CA THR A 150 14.88 -7.67 -8.58
C THR A 150 15.96 -7.14 -7.64
N ALA A 151 16.03 -5.80 -7.50
CA ALA A 151 17.05 -5.16 -6.68
C ALA A 151 16.85 -5.33 -5.18
N LEU A 152 15.59 -5.46 -4.70
CA LEU A 152 15.25 -5.28 -3.28
C LEU A 152 14.64 -6.51 -2.59
N GLN A 153 14.26 -7.56 -3.32
CA GLN A 153 13.47 -8.68 -2.77
C GLN A 153 14.09 -9.42 -1.57
N GLN A 154 15.40 -9.37 -1.39
CA GLN A 154 16.03 -10.06 -0.25
C GLN A 154 15.74 -9.38 1.10
N TRP A 155 15.35 -8.10 1.11
CA TRP A 155 15.18 -7.30 2.32
C TRP A 155 13.72 -7.04 2.73
N CYS A 156 12.75 -7.64 2.07
CA CYS A 156 11.33 -7.50 2.46
C CYS A 156 10.60 -8.83 2.53
N GLY A 157 9.46 -8.84 3.22
CA GLY A 157 8.51 -9.96 3.24
C GLY A 157 7.50 -9.88 2.09
N ALA A 158 7.19 -8.66 1.63
CA ALA A 158 6.19 -8.44 0.60
C ALA A 158 6.51 -7.24 -0.29
N PHE A 159 5.96 -7.24 -1.50
CA PHE A 159 5.85 -6.08 -2.37
C PHE A 159 4.38 -5.65 -2.49
N LEU A 160 4.16 -4.34 -2.46
CA LEU A 160 2.88 -3.71 -2.78
C LEU A 160 3.03 -2.94 -4.09
N TYR A 161 2.47 -3.48 -5.16
CA TYR A 161 2.45 -2.81 -6.47
C TYR A 161 1.14 -2.02 -6.62
N THR A 162 1.24 -0.71 -6.81
CA THR A 162 0.10 0.16 -7.11
C THR A 162 0.13 0.61 -8.57
N HIS A 163 -0.92 0.26 -9.33
CA HIS A 163 -1.10 0.76 -10.69
C HIS A 163 -1.83 2.12 -10.64
N ILE A 164 -1.07 3.22 -10.64
CA ILE A 164 -1.59 4.57 -10.46
C ILE A 164 -2.54 4.97 -11.58
N ASP A 165 -2.27 4.52 -12.82
CA ASP A 165 -3.07 4.92 -13.99
C ASP A 165 -4.53 4.47 -13.88
N SER A 166 -4.84 3.41 -13.13
CA SER A 166 -6.21 2.94 -12.85
C SER A 166 -6.69 3.21 -11.41
N GLU A 167 -5.85 3.83 -10.56
CA GLU A 167 -6.19 4.06 -9.14
C GLU A 167 -7.44 4.91 -8.97
N GLY A 168 -8.40 4.41 -8.17
CA GLY A 168 -9.67 5.07 -7.89
C GLY A 168 -10.67 5.07 -9.06
N LEU A 169 -10.30 4.58 -10.25
CA LEU A 169 -11.16 4.56 -11.43
C LEU A 169 -12.08 3.32 -11.50
N MET A 170 -11.77 2.27 -10.72
CA MET A 170 -12.52 1.00 -10.73
C MET A 170 -12.64 0.38 -12.15
N GLN A 171 -11.55 0.41 -12.90
CA GLN A 171 -11.46 -0.08 -14.28
C GLN A 171 -10.64 -1.37 -14.40
N GLY A 172 -10.28 -1.98 -13.28
CA GLY A 172 -9.42 -3.16 -13.21
C GLY A 172 -7.93 -2.82 -13.16
N ILE A 173 -7.13 -3.87 -12.94
CA ILE A 173 -5.67 -3.81 -12.93
C ILE A 173 -5.13 -4.61 -14.14
N PRO A 174 -4.04 -4.17 -14.82
CA PRO A 174 -3.48 -4.89 -15.97
C PRO A 174 -2.87 -6.24 -15.54
N LEU A 175 -3.63 -7.33 -15.73
CA LEU A 175 -3.26 -8.67 -15.28
C LEU A 175 -1.96 -9.20 -15.89
N ASP A 176 -1.62 -8.80 -17.13
CA ASP A 176 -0.35 -9.21 -17.74
C ASP A 176 0.85 -8.64 -17.01
N THR A 177 0.76 -7.37 -16.57
CA THR A 177 1.78 -6.77 -15.71
C THR A 177 1.87 -7.53 -14.38
N VAL A 178 0.74 -7.85 -13.76
CA VAL A 178 0.71 -8.60 -12.50
C VAL A 178 1.36 -9.99 -12.67
N ARG A 179 1.08 -10.70 -13.76
CA ARG A 179 1.71 -12.00 -14.07
C ARG A 179 3.23 -11.90 -14.18
N GLN A 180 3.73 -10.87 -14.89
CA GLN A 180 5.17 -10.63 -15.01
C GLN A 180 5.83 -10.36 -13.65
N LEU A 181 5.21 -9.52 -12.82
CA LEU A 181 5.70 -9.24 -11.47
C LEU A 181 5.66 -10.47 -10.58
N ARG A 182 4.59 -11.28 -10.65
CA ARG A 182 4.49 -12.54 -9.89
C ARG A 182 5.61 -13.53 -10.26
N GLN A 183 5.97 -13.61 -11.53
CA GLN A 183 7.06 -14.49 -12.00
C GLN A 183 8.45 -14.02 -11.55
N SER A 184 8.60 -12.72 -11.24
CA SER A 184 9.91 -12.12 -10.89
C SER A 184 10.28 -12.28 -9.41
N THR A 185 9.36 -12.71 -8.54
CA THR A 185 9.62 -12.85 -7.11
C THR A 185 8.84 -14.01 -6.48
N HIS A 186 9.41 -14.59 -5.44
CA HIS A 186 8.72 -15.56 -4.56
C HIS A 186 8.12 -14.91 -3.30
N LYS A 187 8.38 -13.63 -3.09
CA LYS A 187 7.82 -12.87 -1.96
C LYS A 187 6.31 -12.72 -2.12
N GLN A 188 5.61 -12.41 -1.04
CA GLN A 188 4.21 -12.02 -1.15
C GLN A 188 4.08 -10.82 -2.10
N LEU A 189 3.22 -10.95 -3.09
CA LEU A 189 2.88 -9.85 -3.98
C LEU A 189 1.46 -9.38 -3.66
N ILE A 190 1.33 -8.11 -3.36
CA ILE A 190 0.09 -7.41 -3.11
C ILE A 190 -0.09 -6.40 -4.22
N VAL A 191 -1.27 -6.28 -4.79
CA VAL A 191 -1.54 -5.31 -5.85
C VAL A 191 -2.69 -4.38 -5.47
N ALA A 192 -2.61 -3.15 -5.95
CA ALA A 192 -3.58 -2.09 -5.76
C ALA A 192 -3.77 -1.30 -7.06
N GLY A 193 -4.87 -0.58 -7.16
CA GLY A 193 -5.14 0.32 -8.28
C GLY A 193 -6.22 -0.21 -9.23
N GLY A 194 -7.44 0.30 -9.08
CA GLY A 194 -8.55 0.06 -10.01
C GLY A 194 -9.35 -1.21 -9.80
N ILE A 195 -8.97 -2.12 -8.90
CA ILE A 195 -9.68 -3.38 -8.63
C ILE A 195 -11.12 -3.08 -8.18
N ALA A 196 -12.10 -3.71 -8.83
CA ALA A 196 -13.49 -3.35 -8.68
C ALA A 196 -14.46 -4.52 -8.49
N THR A 197 -14.07 -5.75 -8.81
CA THR A 197 -14.98 -6.90 -8.83
C THR A 197 -14.42 -8.11 -8.08
N ALA A 198 -15.32 -9.02 -7.69
CA ALA A 198 -14.94 -10.28 -7.04
C ALA A 198 -14.21 -11.23 -8.01
N GLU A 199 -14.55 -11.16 -9.29
CA GLU A 199 -13.93 -11.96 -10.35
C GLU A 199 -12.45 -11.59 -10.51
N GLU A 200 -12.11 -10.28 -10.48
CA GLU A 200 -10.72 -9.83 -10.51
C GLU A 200 -9.94 -10.34 -9.29
N ILE A 201 -10.57 -10.33 -8.11
CA ILE A 201 -9.93 -10.90 -6.90
C ILE A 201 -9.69 -12.40 -7.05
N ALA A 202 -10.66 -13.15 -7.62
CA ALA A 202 -10.50 -14.58 -7.86
C ALA A 202 -9.36 -14.86 -8.85
N GLU A 203 -9.19 -14.05 -9.90
CA GLU A 203 -8.08 -14.16 -10.84
C GLU A 203 -6.73 -13.88 -10.18
N LEU A 204 -6.67 -12.87 -9.31
CA LEU A 204 -5.46 -12.54 -8.53
C LEU A 204 -5.14 -13.67 -7.53
N ASP A 205 -6.12 -14.19 -6.83
CA ASP A 205 -5.95 -15.33 -5.90
C ASP A 205 -5.44 -16.58 -6.62
N ALA A 206 -5.92 -16.87 -7.82
CA ALA A 206 -5.41 -17.97 -8.65
C ALA A 206 -3.93 -17.82 -9.00
N MET A 207 -3.44 -16.57 -9.08
CA MET A 207 -2.02 -16.25 -9.26
C MET A 207 -1.23 -16.17 -7.94
N LYS A 208 -1.85 -16.42 -6.79
CA LYS A 208 -1.27 -16.22 -5.44
C LYS A 208 -0.82 -14.75 -5.23
N VAL A 209 -1.67 -13.83 -5.63
CA VAL A 209 -1.48 -12.38 -5.50
C VAL A 209 -2.62 -11.83 -4.64
N ASP A 210 -2.28 -11.03 -3.64
CA ASP A 210 -3.26 -10.38 -2.78
C ASP A 210 -3.72 -9.04 -3.38
N ALA A 211 -4.96 -8.65 -3.06
CA ALA A 211 -5.60 -7.48 -3.64
C ALA A 211 -5.92 -6.43 -2.56
N VAL A 212 -5.38 -5.23 -2.67
CA VAL A 212 -5.83 -4.08 -1.89
C VAL A 212 -6.99 -3.41 -2.59
N VAL A 213 -8.08 -3.23 -1.86
CA VAL A 213 -9.31 -2.62 -2.38
C VAL A 213 -9.76 -1.47 -1.47
N GLY A 214 -9.91 -0.29 -2.05
CA GLY A 214 -10.45 0.90 -1.41
C GLY A 214 -11.77 1.30 -2.05
N MET A 215 -11.73 2.13 -3.08
CA MET A 215 -12.87 2.79 -3.72
C MET A 215 -14.08 1.87 -3.95
N ALA A 216 -13.88 0.65 -4.44
CA ALA A 216 -14.97 -0.28 -4.75
C ALA A 216 -15.74 -0.72 -3.48
N ILE A 217 -15.08 -0.80 -2.32
CA ILE A 217 -15.73 -1.10 -1.03
C ILE A 217 -16.54 0.12 -0.56
N TYR A 218 -15.92 1.31 -0.57
CA TYR A 218 -16.55 2.53 -0.06
C TYR A 218 -17.73 3.00 -0.91
N THR A 219 -17.72 2.74 -2.20
CA THR A 219 -18.86 3.01 -3.10
C THR A 219 -19.95 1.95 -3.05
N GLY A 220 -19.73 0.81 -2.35
CA GLY A 220 -20.64 -0.32 -2.31
C GLY A 220 -20.66 -1.15 -3.60
N ARG A 221 -19.78 -0.88 -4.56
CA ARG A 221 -19.63 -1.68 -5.78
C ARG A 221 -19.17 -3.09 -5.45
N MET A 222 -18.27 -3.23 -4.48
CA MET A 222 -17.88 -4.51 -3.91
C MET A 222 -18.53 -4.68 -2.55
N LYS A 223 -19.40 -5.68 -2.42
CA LYS A 223 -20.01 -6.04 -1.15
C LYS A 223 -19.04 -6.93 -0.37
N LEU A 224 -18.73 -6.54 0.85
CA LEU A 224 -18.02 -7.42 1.78
C LEU A 224 -19.01 -8.49 2.23
N GLY A 225 -18.67 -9.77 2.10
CA GLY A 225 -19.46 -10.86 2.67
C GLY A 225 -19.66 -10.64 4.18
N ARG A 226 -20.83 -11.02 4.69
CA ARG A 226 -21.14 -10.99 6.13
C ARG A 226 -20.36 -12.07 6.85
#